data_f4b905f55964a664e831101bc56b6ce9
#
_entry.id   f4b905f55964a664e831101bc56b6ce9
#
_cell.length_a   1.000
_cell.length_b   1.000
_cell.length_c   1.000
_cell.angle_alpha   90.00
_cell.angle_beta   90.00
_cell.angle_gamma   90.00
#
_symmetry.space_group_name_H-M   'P 1'
#
loop_
_entity.id
_entity.type
_entity.pdbx_description
1 polymer ?
#
loop_
_entity_poly.entity_id
_entity_poly.type
_entity_poly.pdbx_seq_one_letter_code
_entity_poly.pdbx_strand_id
1 'polypeptide(L)'
;MYRKPDWETRLAAYLDPLRLRAFAWGQHDCCTFAAGAVEAMTGVDPIPEFRGRYSTARGSVRALRSVGRGDLASTLDAKFEAVDASLAQRGDIVMSSGLLGVCFGAFLIAVGRDGDREGLIRIDRAAWDAPRAWRVRYGV
;
A
#
# COMPACT_ATOMS: atom_id res chain seq x y z
N MET A 1 -13.37 8.44 4.16
CA MET A 1 -12.79 7.14 3.73
C MET A 1 -12.67 6.24 4.94
N TYR A 2 -13.58 5.28 5.01
CA TYR A 2 -13.68 4.36 6.17
C TYR A 2 -13.85 2.93 5.68
N ARG A 3 -13.30 1.98 6.45
CA ARG A 3 -13.48 0.56 6.15
C ARG A 3 -14.96 0.19 6.17
N LYS A 4 -15.39 -0.61 5.19
CA LYS A 4 -16.74 -1.19 5.18
C LYS A 4 -16.83 -2.32 6.21
N PRO A 5 -18.05 -2.68 6.67
CA PRO A 5 -18.21 -3.76 7.66
C PRO A 5 -17.57 -5.10 7.25
N ASP A 6 -17.58 -5.41 5.95
CA ASP A 6 -17.01 -6.63 5.38
C ASP A 6 -15.61 -6.42 4.79
N TRP A 7 -14.85 -5.47 5.31
CA TRP A 7 -13.56 -5.08 4.75
C TRP A 7 -12.55 -6.23 4.65
N GLU A 8 -12.58 -7.17 5.60
CA GLU A 8 -11.64 -8.31 5.57
C GLU A 8 -11.91 -9.22 4.37
N THR A 9 -13.18 -9.52 4.09
CA THR A 9 -13.59 -10.29 2.92
C THR A 9 -13.21 -9.57 1.62
N ARG A 10 -13.43 -8.27 1.56
CA ARG A 10 -13.07 -7.45 0.40
C ARG A 10 -11.58 -7.42 0.17
N LEU A 11 -10.79 -7.29 1.24
CA LEU A 11 -9.34 -7.30 1.14
C LEU A 11 -8.83 -8.65 0.63
N ALA A 12 -9.35 -9.76 1.18
CA ALA A 12 -8.97 -11.10 0.72
C ALA A 12 -9.29 -11.31 -0.76
N ALA A 13 -10.48 -10.90 -1.21
CA ALA A 13 -10.89 -11.00 -2.60
C ALA A 13 -10.00 -10.15 -3.54
N TYR A 14 -9.53 -8.99 -3.07
CA TYR A 14 -8.61 -8.14 -3.80
C TYR A 14 -7.24 -8.81 -4.00
N LEU A 15 -6.71 -9.45 -2.95
CA LEU A 15 -5.38 -10.06 -2.97
C LEU A 15 -5.30 -11.30 -3.83
N ASP A 16 -6.35 -12.11 -3.85
CA ASP A 16 -6.32 -13.44 -4.46
C ASP A 16 -5.84 -13.44 -5.92
N PRO A 17 -6.43 -12.63 -6.84
CA PRO A 17 -5.97 -12.61 -8.23
C PRO A 17 -4.60 -11.96 -8.43
N LEU A 18 -4.05 -11.28 -7.42
CA LEU A 18 -2.78 -10.57 -7.52
C LEU A 18 -1.58 -11.38 -7.06
N ARG A 19 -1.79 -12.56 -6.51
CA ARG A 19 -0.75 -13.36 -5.86
C ARG A 19 0.49 -13.59 -6.72
N LEU A 20 0.32 -13.79 -8.03
CA LEU A 20 1.41 -14.06 -8.97
C LEU A 20 1.56 -12.98 -10.03
N ARG A 21 0.88 -11.85 -9.89
CA ARG A 21 0.96 -10.77 -10.85
C ARG A 21 2.31 -10.05 -10.73
N ALA A 22 2.99 -9.89 -11.86
CA ALA A 22 4.28 -9.24 -11.93
C ALA A 22 4.18 -7.73 -11.70
N PHE A 23 5.25 -7.14 -11.16
CA PHE A 23 5.39 -5.70 -10.97
C PHE A 23 5.27 -4.96 -12.30
N ALA A 24 4.56 -3.84 -12.29
CA ALA A 24 4.45 -2.93 -13.43
C ALA A 24 4.26 -1.50 -12.93
N TRP A 25 5.19 -0.61 -13.26
CA TRP A 25 5.10 0.80 -12.86
C TRP A 25 3.78 1.43 -13.29
N GLY A 26 3.10 2.08 -12.35
CA GLY A 26 1.84 2.80 -12.57
C GLY A 26 0.60 1.91 -12.64
N GLN A 27 0.75 0.59 -12.72
CA GLN A 27 -0.35 -0.38 -12.80
C GLN A 27 -0.36 -1.35 -11.64
N HIS A 28 0.81 -1.89 -11.28
CA HIS A 28 0.96 -2.85 -10.18
C HIS A 28 2.33 -2.66 -9.53
N ASP A 29 2.48 -1.57 -8.86
CA ASP A 29 3.64 -1.23 -8.02
C ASP A 29 3.19 -1.15 -6.57
N CYS A 30 4.11 -0.84 -5.65
CA CYS A 30 3.77 -0.82 -4.23
C CYS A 30 2.69 0.21 -3.89
N CYS A 31 2.68 1.36 -4.57
CA CYS A 31 1.70 2.42 -4.33
C CYS A 31 0.33 2.05 -4.87
N THR A 32 0.26 1.58 -6.12
CA THR A 32 -1.02 1.18 -6.74
C THR A 32 -1.61 -0.03 -6.05
N PHE A 33 -0.77 -0.96 -5.60
CA PHE A 33 -1.21 -2.11 -4.82
C PHE A 33 -1.84 -1.70 -3.50
N ALA A 34 -1.13 -0.88 -2.70
CA ALA A 34 -1.64 -0.42 -1.41
C ALA A 34 -2.92 0.41 -1.58
N ALA A 35 -2.96 1.29 -2.58
CA ALA A 35 -4.14 2.09 -2.88
C ALA A 35 -5.34 1.24 -3.30
N GLY A 36 -5.10 0.20 -4.09
CA GLY A 36 -6.14 -0.77 -4.48
C GLY A 36 -6.68 -1.53 -3.28
N ALA A 37 -5.83 -1.87 -2.31
CA ALA A 37 -6.26 -2.50 -1.06
C ALA A 37 -7.15 -1.55 -0.25
N VAL A 38 -6.80 -0.28 -0.15
CA VAL A 38 -7.62 0.73 0.52
C VAL A 38 -8.97 0.88 -0.19
N GLU A 39 -8.97 0.94 -1.52
CA GLU A 39 -10.21 1.01 -2.29
C GLU A 39 -11.09 -0.21 -2.08
N ALA A 40 -10.51 -1.40 -2.02
CA ALA A 40 -11.26 -2.62 -1.73
C ALA A 40 -11.91 -2.58 -0.35
N MET A 41 -11.19 -2.11 0.66
CA MET A 41 -11.69 -2.04 2.03
C MET A 41 -12.71 -0.92 2.27
N THR A 42 -12.55 0.21 1.58
CA THR A 42 -13.32 1.44 1.87
C THR A 42 -14.29 1.85 0.77
N GLY A 43 -14.08 1.37 -0.45
CA GLY A 43 -14.84 1.80 -1.63
C GLY A 43 -14.34 3.11 -2.24
N VAL A 44 -13.24 3.69 -1.71
CA VAL A 44 -12.69 4.97 -2.18
C VAL A 44 -11.26 4.78 -2.64
N ASP A 45 -10.94 5.22 -3.87
CA ASP A 45 -9.56 5.26 -4.36
C ASP A 45 -8.84 6.44 -3.70
N PRO A 46 -7.76 6.20 -2.91
CA PRO A 46 -7.06 7.29 -2.23
C PRO A 46 -6.09 8.06 -3.12
N ILE A 47 -5.80 7.58 -4.34
CA ILE A 47 -4.81 8.19 -5.22
C ILE A 47 -5.31 8.46 -6.65
N PRO A 48 -6.54 9.01 -6.84
CA PRO A 48 -7.05 9.21 -8.19
C PRO A 48 -6.16 10.16 -9.02
N GLU A 49 -5.50 11.13 -8.37
CA GLU A 49 -4.60 12.08 -9.01
C GLU A 49 -3.32 11.46 -9.57
N PHE A 50 -2.95 10.26 -9.10
CA PHE A 50 -1.76 9.55 -9.58
C PHE A 50 -2.06 8.57 -10.71
N ARG A 51 -3.32 8.17 -10.88
CA ARG A 51 -3.69 7.16 -11.86
C ARG A 51 -3.37 7.63 -13.28
N GLY A 52 -2.61 6.79 -14.03
CA GLY A 52 -2.21 7.13 -15.39
C GLY A 52 -1.14 8.21 -15.53
N ARG A 53 -0.54 8.65 -14.43
CA ARG A 53 0.45 9.75 -14.43
C ARG A 53 1.88 9.29 -14.65
N TYR A 54 2.17 8.01 -14.48
CA TYR A 54 3.51 7.49 -14.65
C TYR A 54 3.48 6.01 -15.08
N SER A 55 4.58 5.59 -15.71
CA SER A 55 4.80 4.21 -16.13
C SER A 55 6.26 3.78 -15.95
N THR A 56 7.06 4.59 -15.25
CA THR A 56 8.48 4.33 -14.97
C THR A 56 8.82 4.77 -13.55
N ALA A 57 9.95 4.27 -13.02
CA ALA A 57 10.45 4.69 -11.71
C ALA A 57 10.66 6.21 -11.65
N ARG A 58 11.31 6.77 -12.68
CA ARG A 58 11.55 8.22 -12.78
C ARG A 58 10.24 8.99 -12.83
N GLY A 59 9.26 8.50 -13.58
CA GLY A 59 7.93 9.10 -13.67
C GLY A 59 7.20 9.10 -12.34
N SER A 60 7.38 8.04 -11.51
CA SER A 60 6.76 7.99 -10.19
C SER A 60 7.31 9.07 -9.25
N VAL A 61 8.62 9.31 -9.28
CA VAL A 61 9.26 10.38 -8.51
C VAL A 61 8.75 11.75 -8.96
N ARG A 62 8.63 11.94 -10.26
CA ARG A 62 8.10 13.19 -10.84
C ARG A 62 6.65 13.42 -10.43
N ALA A 63 5.83 12.38 -10.43
CA ALA A 63 4.43 12.47 -10.01
C ALA A 63 4.31 12.86 -8.53
N LEU A 64 5.14 12.29 -7.66
CA LEU A 64 5.17 12.64 -6.24
C LEU A 64 5.50 14.13 -6.04
N ARG A 65 6.38 14.70 -6.88
CA ARG A 65 6.74 16.12 -6.81
C ARG A 65 5.65 17.03 -7.37
N SER A 66 4.97 16.60 -8.44
CA SER A 66 4.00 17.48 -9.14
C SER A 66 2.59 17.41 -8.57
N VAL A 67 2.08 16.24 -8.22
CA VAL A 67 0.71 16.07 -7.70
C VAL A 67 0.68 15.55 -6.26
N GLY A 68 1.80 15.08 -5.73
CA GLY A 68 1.95 14.66 -4.34
C GLY A 68 2.62 15.74 -3.49
N ARG A 69 3.21 15.30 -2.37
CA ARG A 69 3.87 16.17 -1.37
C ARG A 69 5.39 16.05 -1.41
N GLY A 70 5.96 15.69 -2.56
CA GLY A 70 7.41 15.58 -2.77
C GLY A 70 7.94 14.17 -2.67
N ASP A 71 7.61 13.43 -1.62
CA ASP A 71 7.96 12.03 -1.45
C ASP A 71 6.74 11.20 -1.04
N LEU A 72 6.91 9.90 -1.01
CA LEU A 72 5.81 8.97 -0.73
C LEU A 72 5.30 9.11 0.70
N ALA A 73 6.20 9.16 1.69
CA ALA A 73 5.79 9.25 3.09
C ALA A 73 5.02 10.54 3.37
N SER A 74 5.49 11.68 2.86
CA SER A 74 4.80 12.97 3.02
C SER A 74 3.45 12.99 2.32
N THR A 75 3.34 12.33 1.18
CA THR A 75 2.08 12.18 0.45
C THR A 75 1.08 11.35 1.25
N LEU A 76 1.53 10.26 1.87
CA LEU A 76 0.69 9.43 2.74
C LEU A 76 0.27 10.19 4.01
N ASP A 77 1.17 10.99 4.60
CA ASP A 77 0.84 11.83 5.76
C ASP A 77 -0.30 12.81 5.46
N ALA A 78 -0.39 13.28 4.22
CA ALA A 78 -1.47 14.20 3.81
C ALA A 78 -2.81 13.48 3.60
N LYS A 79 -2.83 12.17 3.41
CA LYS A 79 -4.03 11.40 3.07
C LYS A 79 -4.54 10.53 4.22
N PHE A 80 -3.67 10.07 5.09
CA PHE A 80 -3.97 9.13 6.17
C PHE A 80 -3.42 9.62 7.50
N GLU A 81 -3.99 9.11 8.58
CA GLU A 81 -3.46 9.32 9.92
C GLU A 81 -2.21 8.46 10.11
N ALA A 82 -1.07 9.12 10.35
CA ALA A 82 0.16 8.41 10.70
C ALA A 82 0.01 7.83 12.11
N VAL A 83 0.44 6.59 12.28
CA VAL A 83 0.48 5.91 13.58
C VAL A 83 1.87 5.34 13.80
N ASP A 84 2.24 5.11 15.06
CA ASP A 84 3.48 4.40 15.36
C ASP A 84 3.42 3.02 14.71
N ALA A 85 4.52 2.59 14.07
CA ALA A 85 4.54 1.31 13.37
C ALA A 85 4.28 0.12 14.30
N SER A 86 4.63 0.24 15.58
CA SER A 86 4.33 -0.79 16.59
C SER A 86 2.83 -0.95 16.84
N LEU A 87 2.03 0.05 16.48
CA LEU A 87 0.57 0.05 16.62
C LEU A 87 -0.16 -0.31 15.33
N ALA A 88 0.57 -0.62 14.26
CA ALA A 88 -0.05 -0.99 13.00
C ALA A 88 -0.91 -2.24 13.17
N GLN A 89 -2.12 -2.18 12.63
CA GLN A 89 -3.11 -3.25 12.70
C GLN A 89 -3.38 -3.80 11.31
N ARG A 90 -3.94 -5.01 11.26
CA ARG A 90 -4.35 -5.63 10.02
C ARG A 90 -5.20 -4.67 9.18
N GLY A 91 -4.82 -4.49 7.92
CA GLY A 91 -5.47 -3.56 6.99
C GLY A 91 -4.86 -2.17 6.96
N ASP A 92 -3.96 -1.82 7.89
CA ASP A 92 -3.23 -0.56 7.83
C ASP A 92 -2.16 -0.62 6.74
N ILE A 93 -1.72 0.56 6.30
CA ILE A 93 -0.63 0.69 5.33
C ILE A 93 0.68 0.78 6.10
N VAL A 94 1.69 0.03 5.67
CA VAL A 94 3.02 0.01 6.29
C VAL A 94 4.09 0.16 5.23
N MET A 95 5.10 0.96 5.55
CA MET A 95 6.32 1.11 4.74
C MET A 95 7.49 0.51 5.52
N SER A 96 8.28 -0.34 4.87
CA SER A 96 9.53 -0.87 5.41
C SER A 96 10.64 -0.64 4.37
N SER A 97 11.70 0.05 4.75
CA SER A 97 12.81 0.42 3.84
C SER A 97 12.31 1.02 2.51
N GLY A 98 11.30 1.88 2.58
CA GLY A 98 10.71 2.53 1.40
C GLY A 98 9.74 1.67 0.60
N LEU A 99 9.57 0.40 0.92
CA LEU A 99 8.61 -0.49 0.29
C LEU A 99 7.26 -0.39 0.99
N LEU A 100 6.22 -0.04 0.26
CA LEU A 100 4.87 0.12 0.78
C LEU A 100 4.09 -1.16 0.65
N GLY A 101 3.36 -1.52 1.70
CA GLY A 101 2.52 -2.70 1.72
C GLY A 101 1.35 -2.57 2.68
N VAL A 102 0.66 -3.68 2.88
CA VAL A 102 -0.52 -3.77 3.74
C VAL A 102 -0.19 -4.66 4.94
N CYS A 103 -0.51 -4.19 6.13
CA CYS A 103 -0.28 -4.93 7.37
C CYS A 103 -1.29 -6.08 7.53
N PHE A 104 -0.77 -7.24 7.92
CA PHE A 104 -1.55 -8.43 8.27
C PHE A 104 -1.22 -8.91 9.68
N GLY A 105 -0.84 -8.00 10.58
CA GLY A 105 -0.47 -8.32 11.94
C GLY A 105 1.00 -8.75 12.03
N ALA A 106 1.28 -10.04 11.86
CA ALA A 106 2.64 -10.58 11.99
C ALA A 106 3.57 -10.27 10.81
N PHE A 107 3.03 -9.79 9.69
CA PHE A 107 3.79 -9.49 8.47
C PHE A 107 3.07 -8.41 7.66
N LEU A 108 3.78 -7.81 6.71
CA LEU A 108 3.16 -7.02 5.65
C LEU A 108 3.15 -7.82 4.34
N ILE A 109 2.21 -7.50 3.47
CA ILE A 109 2.17 -8.01 2.10
C ILE A 109 2.47 -6.84 1.17
N ALA A 110 3.35 -7.06 0.21
CA ALA A 110 3.73 -6.07 -0.79
C ALA A 110 3.98 -6.73 -2.15
N VAL A 111 4.08 -5.91 -3.19
CA VAL A 111 4.47 -6.38 -4.52
C VAL A 111 5.98 -6.51 -4.57
N GLY A 112 6.49 -7.65 -4.97
CA GLY A 112 7.93 -7.87 -4.99
C GLY A 112 8.34 -9.17 -5.65
N ARG A 113 9.50 -9.66 -5.23
CA ARG A 113 10.08 -10.89 -5.75
C ARG A 113 10.61 -11.73 -4.59
N ASP A 114 10.36 -13.02 -4.65
CA ASP A 114 10.90 -14.00 -3.72
C ASP A 114 11.61 -15.07 -4.58
N GLY A 115 12.93 -14.98 -4.66
CA GLY A 115 13.71 -15.79 -5.58
C GLY A 115 13.32 -15.49 -7.03
N ASP A 116 12.93 -16.49 -7.79
CA ASP A 116 12.47 -16.34 -9.18
C ASP A 116 10.97 -16.04 -9.28
N ARG A 117 10.24 -16.09 -8.16
CA ARG A 117 8.80 -15.86 -8.13
C ARG A 117 8.50 -14.37 -7.96
N GLU A 118 7.78 -13.79 -8.91
CA GLU A 118 7.22 -12.45 -8.81
C GLU A 118 5.78 -12.52 -8.32
N GLY A 119 5.34 -11.49 -7.62
CA GLY A 119 3.98 -11.35 -7.13
C GLY A 119 3.94 -10.75 -5.75
N LEU A 120 2.98 -11.18 -4.94
CA LEU A 120 2.87 -10.72 -3.57
C LEU A 120 3.87 -11.47 -2.69
N ILE A 121 4.62 -10.69 -1.91
CA ILE A 121 5.60 -11.21 -0.94
C ILE A 121 5.20 -10.80 0.46
N ARG A 122 5.71 -11.54 1.45
CA ARG A 122 5.55 -11.23 2.88
C ARG A 122 6.86 -10.75 3.46
N ILE A 123 6.77 -9.74 4.31
CA ILE A 123 7.91 -9.30 5.13
C ILE A 123 7.48 -9.39 6.58
N ASP A 124 8.10 -10.29 7.33
CA ASP A 124 7.78 -10.50 8.74
C ASP A 124 7.99 -9.21 9.54
N ARG A 125 7.12 -8.97 10.50
CA ARG A 125 7.14 -7.74 11.31
C ARG A 125 8.49 -7.54 11.98
N ALA A 126 9.13 -8.61 12.45
CA ALA A 126 10.45 -8.55 13.05
C ALA A 126 11.55 -8.08 12.09
N ALA A 127 11.32 -8.17 10.78
CA ALA A 127 12.27 -7.77 9.75
C ALA A 127 11.97 -6.36 9.17
N TRP A 128 10.95 -5.67 9.65
CA TRP A 128 10.67 -4.31 9.19
C TRP A 128 11.83 -3.39 9.58
N ASP A 129 12.26 -2.56 8.63
CA ASP A 129 13.39 -1.66 8.79
C ASP A 129 12.91 -0.20 8.62
N ALA A 130 13.22 0.65 9.61
CA ALA A 130 12.77 2.04 9.66
C ALA A 130 11.28 2.18 9.30
N PRO A 131 10.39 1.39 9.93
CA PRO A 131 9.00 1.29 9.47
C PRO A 131 8.20 2.56 9.78
N ARG A 132 7.29 2.86 8.86
CA ARG A 132 6.24 3.87 9.02
C ARG A 132 4.89 3.21 8.80
N ALA A 133 3.84 3.71 9.46
CA ALA A 133 2.51 3.15 9.32
C ALA A 133 1.43 4.24 9.27
N TRP A 134 0.34 3.93 8.58
CA TRP A 134 -0.81 4.81 8.42
C TRP A 134 -2.10 4.01 8.62
N ARG A 135 -3.01 4.60 9.38
CA ARG A 135 -4.28 3.97 9.70
C ARG A 135 -5.27 4.11 8.55
N VAL A 136 -5.84 2.99 8.14
CA VAL A 136 -7.07 2.97 7.34
C VAL A 136 -8.22 2.91 8.33
N ARG A 137 -8.96 4.01 8.48
CA ARG A 137 -9.93 4.17 9.57
C ARG A 137 -11.07 3.17 9.50
N TYR A 138 -11.49 2.70 10.67
CA TYR A 138 -12.67 1.88 10.79
C TYR A 138 -13.93 2.73 10.61
N GLY A 139 -15.00 2.10 10.08
CA GLY A 139 -16.30 2.71 10.03
C GLY A 139 -16.91 2.83 11.42
N VAL A 140 -17.95 3.65 11.52
CA VAL A 140 -18.67 3.90 12.77
C VAL A 140 -19.89 2.97 12.89
#